data_a01da13e753f72ea318f05c3bbc0ec5a
#
_entry.id   a01da13e753f72ea318f05c3bbc0ec5a
#
_cell.length_a   1.000
_cell.length_b   1.000
_cell.length_c   1.000
_cell.angle_alpha   90.00
_cell.angle_beta   90.00
_cell.angle_gamma   90.00
#
_symmetry.space_group_name_H-M   'P 1'
#
loop_
_entity.id
_entity.type
_entity.pdbx_description
1 polymer ?
#
loop_
_entity_poly.entity_id
_entity_poly.type
_entity_poly.pdbx_seq_one_letter_code
_entity_poly.pdbx_strand_id
1 'polypeptide(L)' 'MVKVMAVNAGSSSLKFQLINMPSEEVITLGLVERIGQEVGNFVIKVNGEKIQTQTPIPDHQVAVDLLLNALVDHHIVE' A
#
# COMPACT_ATOMS: atom_id res chain seq x y z
N MET A 1 19.94 3.09 -9.43
CA MET A 1 18.70 3.51 -8.76
C MET A 1 18.18 2.39 -7.87
N VAL A 2 17.79 2.73 -6.67
CA VAL A 2 17.30 1.76 -5.70
C VAL A 2 15.88 2.15 -5.30
N LYS A 3 15.00 1.17 -5.27
CA LYS A 3 13.63 1.37 -4.78
C LYS A 3 13.57 0.95 -3.30
N VAL A 4 13.12 1.85 -2.45
CA VAL A 4 13.00 1.60 -1.02
C VAL A 4 11.54 1.64 -0.62
N MET A 5 11.10 0.65 0.12
CA MET A 5 9.75 0.62 0.66
C MET A 5 9.77 1.01 2.13
N ALA A 6 9.05 2.06 2.46
CA ALA A 6 8.85 2.49 3.84
C ALA A 6 7.45 2.06 4.27
N VAL A 7 7.37 1.34 5.38
CA VAL A 7 6.11 0.82 5.89
C VAL A 7 5.92 1.30 7.33
N ASN A 8 4.73 1.83 7.60
CA ASN A 8 4.35 2.31 8.93
C ASN A 8 3.05 1.61 9.32
N ALA A 9 3.10 0.82 10.36
CA ALA A 9 1.94 0.06 10.82
C ALA A 9 1.41 0.63 12.13
N GLY A 10 0.13 0.97 12.14
CA GLY A 10 -0.60 1.35 13.35
C GLY A 10 -1.42 0.18 13.89
N SER A 11 -2.20 0.42 14.94
CA SER A 11 -3.02 -0.63 15.56
C SER A 11 -4.10 -1.17 14.59
N SER A 12 -4.67 -0.30 13.76
CA SER A 12 -5.71 -0.67 12.81
C SER A 12 -5.47 -0.10 11.42
N SER A 13 -4.23 0.30 11.12
CA SER A 13 -3.88 0.90 9.84
C SER A 13 -2.49 0.47 9.39
N LEU A 14 -2.25 0.61 8.09
CA LEU A 14 -0.96 0.33 7.47
C LEU A 14 -0.74 1.37 6.38
N LYS A 15 0.38 2.06 6.43
CA LYS A 15 0.74 3.05 5.41
C LYS A 15 2.09 2.67 4.81
N PHE A 16 2.19 2.74 3.48
CA PHE A 16 3.46 2.47 2.82
C PHE A 16 3.75 3.49 1.73
N GLN A 17 5.04 3.62 1.43
CA GLN A 17 5.53 4.41 0.32
C GLN A 17 6.62 3.63 -0.38
N LEU A 18 6.61 3.63 -1.70
CA LEU A 18 7.70 3.13 -2.51
C LEU A 18 8.45 4.34 -3.07
N ILE A 19 9.71 4.47 -2.71
CA ILE A 19 10.52 5.66 -2.99
C ILE A 19 11.69 5.26 -3.87
N ASN A 20 11.94 6.04 -4.90
CA ASN A 20 13.09 5.84 -5.79
C ASN A 20 14.27 6.69 -5.28
N MET A 21 15.36 6.02 -4.94
CA MET A 21 16.55 6.68 -4.40
C MET A 21 17.64 6.74 -5.48
N PRO A 22 18.49 7.77 -5.50
CA PRO A 22 18.64 8.85 -4.53
C PRO A 22 17.73 10.07 -4.73
N SER A 23 16.90 10.07 -5.77
CA SER A 23 16.05 11.22 -6.10
C SER A 23 14.96 11.48 -5.06
N GLU A 24 14.67 10.52 -4.19
CA GLU A 24 13.59 10.60 -3.19
C GLU A 24 12.20 10.79 -3.82
N GLU A 25 12.05 10.32 -5.05
CA GLU A 25 10.77 10.40 -5.75
C GLU A 25 9.82 9.30 -5.26
N VAL A 26 8.63 9.69 -4.83
CA VAL A 26 7.61 8.73 -4.42
C VAL A 26 6.97 8.12 -5.65
N ILE A 27 7.17 6.82 -5.84
CA ILE A 27 6.61 6.09 -6.99
C ILE A 27 5.16 5.71 -6.69
N THR A 28 4.92 5.20 -5.50
CA THR A 28 3.61 4.70 -5.10
C THR A 28 3.39 4.98 -3.62
N LEU A 29 2.17 5.35 -3.31
CA LEU A 29 1.73 5.58 -1.93
C LEU A 29 0.48 4.74 -1.69
N GLY A 30 0.42 4.05 -0.57
CA GLY A 30 -0.74 3.24 -0.21
C GLY A 30 -1.11 3.40 1.25
N LEU A 31 -2.38 3.20 1.52
CA LEU A 31 -2.93 3.31 2.86
C LEU A 31 -4.00 2.24 3.04
N VAL A 32 -3.91 1.50 4.14
CA VAL A 32 -4.94 0.54 4.54
C VAL A 32 -5.48 0.99 5.89
N GLU A 33 -6.79 1.12 5.99
CA GLU A 33 -7.44 1.57 7.21
C GLU A 33 -8.50 0.58 7.66
N ARG A 34 -8.91 0.66 8.92
CA ARG A 34 -9.95 -0.18 9.52
C ARG A 34 -9.61 -1.68 9.44
N ILE A 35 -8.34 -1.99 9.65
CA ILE A 35 -7.92 -3.39 9.73
C ILE A 35 -8.56 -4.03 10.96
N GLY A 36 -9.12 -5.22 10.79
CA GLY A 36 -9.81 -5.94 11.87
C GLY A 36 -11.27 -5.60 12.02
N GLN A 37 -11.81 -4.72 11.18
CA GLN A 37 -13.24 -4.38 11.16
C GLN A 37 -13.96 -5.12 10.03
N GLU A 38 -15.28 -4.99 9.98
CA GLU A 38 -16.08 -5.68 8.96
C GLU A 38 -15.70 -5.30 7.55
N VAL A 39 -15.34 -4.02 7.34
CA VAL A 39 -14.91 -3.52 6.05
C VAL A 39 -13.66 -2.70 6.25
N GLY A 40 -12.58 -3.11 5.58
CA GLY A 40 -11.35 -2.35 5.52
C GLY A 40 -11.33 -1.43 4.30
N ASN A 41 -10.49 -0.41 4.36
CA ASN A 41 -10.34 0.55 3.28
C ASN A 41 -8.92 0.49 2.75
N PHE A 42 -8.77 0.18 1.47
CA PHE A 42 -7.48 0.08 0.79
C PHE A 42 -7.40 1.17 -0.26
N VAL A 43 -6.41 2.04 -0.15
CA VAL A 43 -6.18 3.13 -1.10
C VAL A 43 -4.77 3.01 -1.63
N ILE A 44 -4.59 3.08 -2.94
CA ILE A 44 -3.28 3.08 -3.58
C ILE A 44 -3.23 4.20 -4.62
N LYS A 45 -2.13 4.94 -4.64
CA LYS A 45 -1.86 5.95 -5.66
C LYS A 45 -0.74 5.47 -6.56
N VAL A 46 -1.00 5.38 -7.85
CA VAL A 46 -0.04 4.95 -8.86
C VAL A 46 -0.12 5.91 -10.04
N ASN A 47 1.01 6.50 -10.42
CA ASN A 47 1.09 7.38 -11.61
C ASN A 47 0.04 8.50 -11.60
N GLY A 48 -0.25 9.06 -10.43
CA GLY A 48 -1.24 10.12 -10.29
C GLY A 48 -2.68 9.63 -10.20
N GLU A 49 -2.92 8.35 -10.35
CA GLU A 49 -4.26 7.77 -10.20
C GLU A 49 -4.44 7.25 -8.78
N LYS A 50 -5.63 7.47 -8.24
CA LYS A 50 -6.01 6.97 -6.92
C LYS A 50 -7.03 5.85 -7.09
N ILE A 51 -6.70 4.69 -6.59
CA ILE A 51 -7.59 3.52 -6.62
C ILE A 51 -7.99 3.20 -5.18
N GLN A 52 -9.27 3.14 -4.93
CA GLN A 52 -9.81 2.85 -3.61
C GLN A 52 -10.65 1.57 -3.67
N THR A 53 -10.39 0.66 -2.76
CA THR A 53 -11.10 -0.61 -2.66
C THR A 53 -11.56 -0.82 -1.24
N GLN A 54 -12.81 -1.23 -1.06
CA GLN A 54 -13.35 -1.62 0.24
C GLN A 54 -13.50 -3.13 0.26
N THR A 55 -12.86 -3.77 1.23
CA THR A 55 -12.85 -5.22 1.37
C THR A 55 -12.56 -5.59 2.83
N PRO A 56 -13.06 -6.72 3.31
CA PRO A 56 -12.70 -7.16 4.66
C PRO A 56 -11.20 -7.39 4.78
N ILE A 57 -10.60 -6.76 5.78
CA ILE A 57 -9.17 -6.90 6.07
C ILE A 57 -9.05 -7.31 7.54
N PRO A 58 -9.01 -8.63 7.83
CA PRO A 58 -9.07 -9.11 9.21
C PRO A 58 -7.80 -8.81 10.02
N ASP A 59 -6.64 -8.72 9.37
CA ASP A 59 -5.39 -8.47 10.07
C ASP A 59 -4.37 -7.77 9.15
N HIS A 60 -3.22 -7.43 9.74
CA HIS A 60 -2.16 -6.73 8.99
C HIS A 60 -1.52 -7.60 7.92
N GLN A 61 -1.52 -8.91 8.08
CA GLN A 61 -0.96 -9.81 7.07
C GLN A 61 -1.78 -9.75 5.78
N VAL A 62 -3.10 -9.75 5.88
CA VAL A 62 -3.98 -9.59 4.72
C VAL A 62 -3.76 -8.24 4.07
N ALA A 63 -3.56 -7.18 4.88
CA ALA A 63 -3.26 -5.85 4.36
C ALA A 63 -1.96 -5.87 3.54
N VAL A 64 -0.90 -6.51 4.04
CA VAL A 64 0.37 -6.63 3.32
C VAL A 64 0.19 -7.43 2.03
N ASP A 65 -0.57 -8.51 2.07
CA ASP A 65 -0.84 -9.32 0.87
C ASP A 65 -1.57 -8.52 -0.20
N LEU A 66 -2.57 -7.73 0.19
CA LEU A 66 -3.28 -6.85 -0.74
C LEU A 66 -2.34 -5.82 -1.36
N LEU A 67 -1.48 -5.26 -0.54
CA LEU A 67 -0.47 -4.30 -0.96
C LEU A 67 0.48 -4.89 -2.00
N LEU A 68 1.06 -6.05 -1.71
CA LEU A 68 2.00 -6.70 -2.61
C LEU A 68 1.34 -7.10 -3.93
N ASN A 69 0.11 -7.62 -3.86
CA ASN A 69 -0.63 -7.98 -5.07
C ASN A 69 -0.93 -6.75 -5.92
N ALA A 70 -1.28 -5.63 -5.30
CA ALA A 70 -1.53 -4.39 -6.04
C ALA A 70 -0.26 -3.88 -6.72
N LEU A 71 0.88 -3.97 -6.06
CA LEU A 71 2.16 -3.55 -6.65
C LEU A 71 2.52 -4.40 -7.86
N VAL A 72 2.27 -5.70 -7.80
CA VAL A 72 2.51 -6.61 -8.92
C VAL A 72 1.52 -6.36 -10.06
N ASP A 73 0.23 -6.21 -9.73
CA ASP A 73 -0.82 -5.99 -10.72
C ASP A 73 -0.61 -4.71 -11.52
N HIS A 74 -0.05 -3.68 -10.89
CA HIS A 74 0.24 -2.41 -11.55
C HIS A 74 1.66 -2.34 -12.13
N HIS A 75 2.38 -3.45 -12.14
CA HIS A 75 3.75 -3.56 -12.67
C HIS A 75 4.74 -2.59 -12.02
N ILE A 76 4.51 -2.27 -10.75
CA ILE A 76 5.41 -1.38 -9.99
C ILE A 76 6.64 -2.16 -9.52
N VAL A 77 6.44 -3.41 -9.11
CA VAL A 77 7.50 -4.35 -8.73
C VAL A 77 7.25 -5.67 -9.44
N GLU A 78 8.31 -6.41 -9.64
CA GLU A 78 8.25 -7.74 -10.25
C GLU A 78 8.58 -8.84 -9.24
#